data_ffd15ce85f15a0b8cbfe0b5566765367
#
_entry.id   ffd15ce85f15a0b8cbfe0b5566765367
#
_cell.length_a   1.000
_cell.length_b   1.000
_cell.length_c   1.000
_cell.angle_alpha   90.00
_cell.angle_beta   90.00
_cell.angle_gamma   90.00
#
_symmetry.space_group_name_H-M   'P 1'
#
loop_
_entity.id
_entity.type
_entity.pdbx_description
1 polymer ?
#
loop_
_entity_poly.entity_id
_entity_poly.type
_entity_poly.pdbx_seq_one_letter_code
_entity_poly.pdbx_strand_id
1 'polypeptide(L)'
;MYFITDYTKKQAKKLGVTVKQSSNKDKKIDVIKNKVVIASVGATGYSDYPTYMRTHGLEYANKRRKLYKMRHNDDRKINNSNGFYADRLLW
;
A
#
# COMPACT_ATOMS: atom_id res chain seq x y z
N MET A 1 -13.49 3.35 6.68
CA MET A 1 -12.63 4.24 5.86
C MET A 1 -11.18 4.05 6.27
N TYR A 2 -10.30 3.83 5.31
CA TYR A 2 -8.88 3.62 5.59
C TYR A 2 -8.20 4.96 5.97
N PHE A 3 -7.39 4.93 7.01
CA PHE A 3 -6.64 6.10 7.44
C PHE A 3 -5.23 6.02 6.85
N ILE A 4 -4.90 6.94 5.94
CA ILE A 4 -3.60 6.93 5.26
C ILE A 4 -2.50 7.30 6.26
N THR A 5 -1.51 6.41 6.40
CA THR A 5 -0.41 6.58 7.36
C THR A 5 0.68 7.50 6.80
N ASP A 6 1.50 8.03 7.70
CA ASP A 6 2.69 8.79 7.30
C ASP A 6 3.67 7.95 6.49
N TYR A 7 3.77 6.67 6.80
CA TYR A 7 4.59 5.72 6.04
C TYR A 7 4.17 5.73 4.56
N THR A 8 2.88 5.57 4.29
CA THR A 8 2.35 5.55 2.92
C THR A 8 2.60 6.89 2.22
N LYS A 9 2.40 8.00 2.91
CA LYS A 9 2.65 9.34 2.35
C LYS A 9 4.11 9.54 1.96
N LYS A 10 5.04 9.07 2.79
CA LYS A 10 6.48 9.15 2.48
C LYS A 10 6.85 8.29 1.28
N GLN A 11 6.29 7.10 1.20
CA GLN A 11 6.54 6.21 0.06
C GLN A 11 5.97 6.80 -1.24
N ALA A 12 4.79 7.40 -1.19
CA ALA A 12 4.18 8.07 -2.35
C ALA A 12 5.07 9.19 -2.86
N LYS A 13 5.63 9.98 -1.96
CA LYS A 13 6.55 11.06 -2.31
C LYS A 13 7.79 10.54 -3.04
N LYS A 14 8.34 9.43 -2.57
CA LYS A 14 9.51 8.80 -3.22
C LYS A 14 9.18 8.30 -4.62
N LEU A 15 7.96 7.85 -4.85
CA LEU A 15 7.50 7.35 -6.15
C LEU A 15 7.04 8.45 -7.10
N GLY A 16 6.90 9.69 -6.62
CA GLY A 16 6.40 10.80 -7.41
C GLY A 16 4.91 10.73 -7.69
N VAL A 17 4.14 10.12 -6.78
CA VAL A 17 2.68 10.03 -6.87
C VAL A 17 2.03 10.66 -5.64
N THR A 18 0.73 10.95 -5.75
CA THR A 18 -0.11 11.31 -4.61
C THR A 18 -1.05 10.16 -4.28
N VAL A 19 -1.51 10.13 -3.03
CA VAL A 19 -2.47 9.13 -2.59
C VAL A 19 -3.63 9.81 -1.89
N LYS A 20 -4.82 9.24 -2.03
CA LYS A 20 -6.00 9.65 -1.28
C LYS A 20 -6.80 8.42 -0.88
N GLN A 21 -7.73 8.60 0.04
CA GLN A 21 -8.67 7.53 0.37
C GLN A 21 -9.42 7.13 -0.89
N SER A 22 -9.55 5.81 -1.12
CA SER A 22 -10.24 5.34 -2.32
C SER A 22 -11.73 5.63 -2.25
N SER A 23 -12.29 6.00 -3.39
CA SER A 23 -13.75 6.07 -3.56
C SER A 23 -14.38 4.67 -3.67
N ASN A 24 -13.58 3.65 -3.94
CA ASN A 24 -14.02 2.25 -3.94
C ASN A 24 -13.94 1.70 -2.53
N LYS A 25 -15.07 1.25 -1.99
CA LYS A 25 -15.18 0.72 -0.62
C LYS A 25 -14.25 -0.46 -0.35
N ASP A 26 -13.94 -1.25 -1.39
CA ASP A 26 -13.14 -2.45 -1.25
C ASP A 26 -11.65 -2.18 -1.31
N LYS A 27 -11.27 -0.93 -1.58
CA LYS A 27 -9.86 -0.51 -1.68
C LYS A 27 -9.51 0.53 -0.64
N LYS A 28 -8.26 0.53 -0.19
CA LYS A 28 -7.79 1.47 0.84
C LYS A 28 -7.48 2.84 0.26
N ILE A 29 -6.69 2.88 -0.81
CA ILE A 29 -6.18 4.13 -1.38
C ILE A 29 -6.27 4.13 -2.91
N ASP A 30 -6.44 5.33 -3.45
CA ASP A 30 -6.26 5.61 -4.87
C ASP A 30 -4.90 6.26 -5.06
N VAL A 31 -4.18 5.82 -6.09
CA VAL A 31 -2.89 6.38 -6.50
C VAL A 31 -3.12 7.34 -7.64
N ILE A 32 -2.62 8.56 -7.51
CA ILE A 32 -2.87 9.65 -8.44
C ILE A 32 -1.55 10.14 -9.02
N LYS A 33 -1.51 10.26 -10.34
CA LYS A 33 -0.38 10.84 -11.05
C LYS A 33 -0.91 11.76 -12.15
N ASN A 34 -0.38 12.98 -12.22
CA ASN A 34 -0.82 13.99 -13.18
C ASN A 34 -2.35 14.21 -13.14
N LYS A 35 -2.90 14.27 -11.92
CA LYS A 35 -4.33 14.49 -11.65
C LYS A 35 -5.24 13.35 -12.11
N VAL A 36 -4.67 12.18 -12.45
CA VAL A 36 -5.43 11.00 -12.90
C VAL A 36 -5.23 9.87 -11.91
N VAL A 37 -6.32 9.19 -11.55
CA VAL A 37 -6.25 7.97 -10.74
C VAL A 37 -5.71 6.86 -11.63
N ILE A 38 -4.52 6.37 -11.30
CA ILE A 38 -3.84 5.33 -12.08
C ILE A 38 -3.96 3.95 -11.46
N ALA A 39 -4.32 3.86 -10.18
CA ALA A 39 -4.50 2.57 -9.50
C ALA A 39 -5.35 2.77 -8.25
N SER A 40 -6.05 1.72 -7.85
CA SER A 40 -6.74 1.63 -6.56
C SER A 40 -6.23 0.36 -5.89
N VAL A 41 -5.62 0.50 -4.72
CA VAL A 41 -4.85 -0.59 -4.11
C VAL A 41 -5.22 -0.83 -2.65
N GLY A 42 -4.90 -2.03 -2.19
CA GLY A 42 -5.11 -2.45 -0.82
C GLY A 42 -6.53 -2.93 -0.58
N ALA A 43 -6.68 -4.17 -0.12
CA ALA A 43 -7.99 -4.69 0.25
C ALA A 43 -8.41 -4.16 1.63
N THR A 44 -9.60 -3.58 1.73
CA THR A 44 -10.16 -3.19 3.03
C THR A 44 -10.42 -4.44 3.87
N GLY A 45 -10.28 -4.31 5.18
CA GLY A 45 -10.42 -5.44 6.10
C GLY A 45 -9.15 -6.22 6.35
N TYR A 46 -8.08 -5.97 5.60
CA TYR A 46 -6.76 -6.57 5.83
C TYR A 46 -5.78 -5.50 6.33
N SER A 47 -4.89 -5.90 7.23
CA SER A 47 -3.85 -5.00 7.72
C SER A 47 -2.67 -4.93 6.74
N ASP A 48 -1.89 -3.87 6.86
CA ASP A 48 -0.68 -3.63 6.07
C ASP A 48 0.51 -3.40 7.01
N TYR A 49 1.67 -3.15 6.43
CA TYR A 49 2.90 -2.99 7.20
C TYR A 49 2.81 -1.89 8.27
N PRO A 50 2.44 -0.63 7.93
CA PRO A 50 2.38 0.41 8.96
C PRO A 50 1.32 0.15 10.02
N THR A 51 0.21 -0.50 9.67
CA THR A 51 -0.82 -0.88 10.63
C THR A 51 -0.30 -1.95 11.59
N TYR A 52 0.38 -2.98 11.09
CA TYR A 52 1.00 -4.00 11.93
C TYR A 52 2.06 -3.42 12.84
N MET A 53 2.86 -2.47 12.33
CA MET A 53 3.88 -1.80 13.13
C MET A 53 3.27 -1.10 14.34
N ARG A 54 2.16 -0.41 14.14
CA ARG A 54 1.45 0.30 15.20
C ARG A 54 0.76 -0.65 16.19
N THR A 55 0.15 -1.72 15.69
CA THR A 55 -0.71 -2.60 16.52
C THR A 55 0.02 -3.77 17.14
N HIS A 56 1.07 -4.28 16.50
CA HIS A 56 1.78 -5.50 16.90
C HIS A 56 3.28 -5.33 17.08
N GLY A 57 3.83 -4.16 16.72
CA GLY A 57 5.25 -3.88 16.82
C GLY A 57 6.03 -4.23 15.56
N LEU A 58 7.29 -3.77 15.53
CA LEU A 58 8.15 -3.83 14.35
C LEU A 58 8.50 -5.26 13.95
N GLU A 59 8.80 -6.12 14.90
CA GLU A 59 9.20 -7.51 14.63
C GLU A 59 8.07 -8.27 13.93
N TYR A 60 6.85 -8.15 14.44
CA TYR A 60 5.68 -8.77 13.84
C TYR A 60 5.40 -8.19 12.45
N ALA A 61 5.49 -6.88 12.31
CA ALA A 61 5.28 -6.20 11.03
C ALA A 61 6.27 -6.67 9.97
N ASN A 62 7.55 -6.82 10.33
CA ASN A 62 8.58 -7.32 9.42
C ASN A 62 8.30 -8.76 8.97
N LYS A 63 7.81 -9.59 9.87
CA LYS A 63 7.43 -10.97 9.55
C LYS A 63 6.27 -11.01 8.55
N ARG A 64 5.26 -10.19 8.77
CA ARG A 64 4.11 -10.10 7.86
C ARG A 64 4.50 -9.52 6.50
N ARG A 65 5.39 -8.53 6.47
CA ARG A 65 5.95 -7.97 5.23
C ARG A 65 6.65 -9.05 4.41
N LYS A 66 7.48 -9.85 5.05
CA LYS A 66 8.19 -10.94 4.37
C LYS A 66 7.22 -11.92 3.71
N LEU A 67 6.17 -12.32 4.45
CA LEU A 67 5.16 -13.22 3.93
C LEU A 67 4.39 -12.61 2.75
N TYR A 68 4.06 -11.33 2.84
CA TYR A 68 3.40 -10.61 1.76
C TYR A 68 4.25 -10.61 0.49
N LYS A 69 5.52 -10.24 0.61
CA LYS A 69 6.44 -10.16 -0.54
C LYS A 69 6.68 -11.53 -1.18
N MET A 70 6.65 -12.59 -0.41
CA MET A 70 6.77 -13.95 -0.94
C MET A 70 5.53 -14.34 -1.74
N ARG A 71 4.33 -14.05 -1.23
CA ARG A 71 3.07 -14.38 -1.93
C ARG A 71 2.89 -13.57 -3.21
N HIS A 72 3.34 -12.33 -3.22
CA HIS A 72 3.16 -11.40 -4.33
C HIS A 72 4.44 -11.18 -5.12
N ASN A 73 5.37 -12.15 -5.07
CA ASN A 73 6.69 -11.97 -5.68
C ASN A 73 6.64 -11.62 -7.16
N ASP A 74 5.70 -12.17 -7.91
CA ASP A 74 5.57 -11.90 -9.35
C ASP A 74 4.84 -10.60 -9.64
N ASP A 75 3.66 -10.40 -9.05
CA ASP A 75 2.81 -9.24 -9.37
C ASP A 75 3.38 -7.93 -8.83
N ARG A 76 4.08 -7.93 -7.69
CA ARG A 76 4.67 -6.71 -7.13
C ARG A 76 5.82 -6.14 -7.97
N LYS A 77 6.36 -6.91 -8.90
CA LYS A 77 7.46 -6.51 -9.78
C LYS A 77 6.99 -5.96 -11.12
N ILE A 78 5.71 -6.08 -11.43
CA ILE A 78 5.17 -5.55 -12.68
C ILE A 78 4.98 -4.04 -12.50
N ASN A 79 5.78 -3.23 -13.20
CA ASN A 79 5.74 -1.77 -13.09
C ASN A 79 4.35 -1.21 -13.34
N ASN A 80 3.93 -0.29 -12.48
CA ASN A 80 2.66 0.42 -12.56
C ASN A 80 1.41 -0.46 -12.40
N SER A 81 1.57 -1.71 -11.99
CA SER A 81 0.44 -2.58 -11.64
C SER A 81 -0.08 -2.27 -10.24
N ASN A 82 -1.29 -2.74 -9.94
CA ASN A 82 -1.83 -2.64 -8.58
C ASN A 82 -0.90 -3.32 -7.56
N GLY A 83 -0.33 -4.47 -7.89
CA GLY A 83 0.63 -5.18 -7.04
C GLY A 83 1.88 -4.37 -6.77
N PHE A 84 2.39 -3.66 -7.77
CA PHE A 84 3.55 -2.77 -7.61
C PHE A 84 3.25 -1.65 -6.61
N TYR A 85 2.13 -0.95 -6.77
CA TYR A 85 1.79 0.16 -5.87
C TYR A 85 1.43 -0.31 -4.47
N ALA A 86 0.74 -1.42 -4.34
CA ALA A 86 0.44 -2.00 -3.03
C ALA A 86 1.73 -2.36 -2.28
N ASP A 87 2.70 -2.97 -2.97
CA ASP A 87 3.99 -3.31 -2.39
C ASP A 87 4.75 -2.07 -1.91
N ARG A 88 4.81 -1.04 -2.74
CA ARG A 88 5.58 0.18 -2.45
C ARG A 88 4.93 1.08 -1.41
N LEU A 89 3.60 1.14 -1.37
CA LEU A 89 2.86 2.10 -0.56
C LEU A 89 2.34 1.52 0.75
N LEU A 90 2.06 0.23 0.79
CA LEU A 90 1.44 -0.42 1.95
C LEU A 90 2.35 -1.46 2.61
N TRP A 91 3.39 -1.88 1.96
CA TRP A 91 4.32 -2.91 2.42
C TRP A 91 5.77 -2.52 2.24
#